data_613ff87d0df50100182c89f1916ad977
#
_entry.id   613ff87d0df50100182c89f1916ad977
#
_cell.length_a   1.000
_cell.length_b   1.000
_cell.length_c   1.000
_cell.angle_alpha   90.00
_cell.angle_beta   90.00
_cell.angle_gamma   90.00
#
_symmetry.space_group_name_H-M   'P 1'
#
loop_
_entity.id
_entity.type
_entity.pdbx_description
1 polymer ?
#
loop_
_entity_poly.entity_id
_entity_poly.type
_entity_poly.pdbx_seq_one_letter_code
_entity_poly.pdbx_strand_id
1 'polypeptide(L)'
;MRKIGFIGAYDKTDLILYLARILSASGKKILFIDSTITQKAKYVVPEISPVKSYVTNFENIDVAVGFEDYFGIKEYLGMPAHADMGYDYAFIDIDDAQKLDSFQIDPEDVNYFITSFDLYSLKKGLEILSTLRDKLKLTKVLFTREALQEEDDYLNFLSMGYKIEWDDDIVYFPLEVGDQSVTIENQRVSKI
;
A
#
# COMPACT_ATOMS: atom_id res chain seq x y z
N MET A 1 -6.28 -9.58 -13.08
CA MET A 1 -6.08 -8.95 -11.75
C MET A 1 -5.38 -7.61 -11.93
N ARG A 2 -5.94 -6.51 -11.40
CA ARG A 2 -5.28 -5.20 -11.37
C ARG A 2 -4.50 -5.06 -10.07
N LYS A 3 -3.26 -4.59 -10.15
CA LYS A 3 -2.44 -4.34 -8.97
C LYS A 3 -2.55 -2.89 -8.55
N ILE A 4 -2.50 -2.65 -7.24
CA ILE A 4 -2.46 -1.31 -6.65
C ILE A 4 -1.36 -1.33 -5.58
N GLY A 5 -0.29 -0.59 -5.84
CA GLY A 5 0.84 -0.44 -4.93
C GLY A 5 0.60 0.68 -3.92
N PHE A 6 0.74 0.38 -2.64
CA PHE A 6 0.72 1.35 -1.55
C PHE A 6 2.13 1.44 -0.97
N ILE A 7 2.91 2.42 -1.43
CA ILE A 7 4.35 2.53 -1.21
C ILE A 7 4.63 3.59 -0.15
N GLY A 8 5.49 3.27 0.81
CA GLY A 8 5.91 4.21 1.84
C GLY A 8 6.06 3.57 3.21
N ALA A 9 6.70 4.27 4.13
CA ALA A 9 6.98 3.79 5.48
C ALA A 9 5.89 4.15 6.51
N TYR A 10 4.97 5.04 6.15
CA TYR A 10 3.83 5.37 7.00
C TYR A 10 2.88 4.17 7.12
N ASP A 11 2.32 3.97 8.30
CA ASP A 11 1.34 2.90 8.52
C ASP A 11 0.06 3.15 7.72
N LYS A 12 -0.25 2.23 6.85
CA LYS A 12 -1.37 2.34 5.91
C LYS A 12 -2.28 1.11 5.91
N THR A 13 -2.03 0.19 6.85
CA THR A 13 -2.79 -1.07 6.97
C THR A 13 -4.29 -0.83 7.08
N ASP A 14 -4.70 0.09 7.96
CA ASP A 14 -6.12 0.42 8.15
C ASP A 14 -6.74 1.06 6.91
N LEU A 15 -6.01 1.96 6.24
CA LEU A 15 -6.45 2.57 4.99
C LEU A 15 -6.68 1.51 3.92
N ILE A 16 -5.72 0.59 3.74
CA ILE A 16 -5.81 -0.47 2.73
C ILE A 16 -7.00 -1.39 3.02
N LEU A 17 -7.17 -1.83 4.26
CA LEU A 17 -8.29 -2.67 4.66
C LEU A 17 -9.64 -1.97 4.43
N TYR A 18 -9.72 -0.68 4.76
CA TYR A 18 -10.94 0.10 4.54
C TYR A 18 -11.30 0.20 3.04
N LEU A 19 -10.33 0.50 2.19
CA LEU A 19 -10.54 0.55 0.73
C LEU A 19 -10.91 -0.82 0.17
N ALA A 20 -10.25 -1.88 0.62
CA ALA A 20 -10.55 -3.24 0.23
C ALA A 20 -11.99 -3.63 0.60
N ARG A 21 -12.47 -3.23 1.79
CA ARG A 21 -13.87 -3.45 2.23
C ARG A 21 -14.88 -2.76 1.32
N ILE A 22 -14.63 -1.50 0.94
CA ILE A 22 -15.52 -0.76 0.04
C ILE A 22 -15.66 -1.51 -1.30
N LEU A 23 -14.55 -1.94 -1.88
CA LEU A 23 -14.58 -2.68 -3.15
C LEU A 23 -15.18 -4.07 -2.99
N SER A 24 -14.88 -4.78 -1.90
CA SER A 24 -15.48 -6.07 -1.60
C SER A 24 -17.01 -5.96 -1.45
N ALA A 25 -17.49 -4.92 -0.79
CA ALA A 25 -18.92 -4.65 -0.67
C ALA A 25 -19.61 -4.37 -2.03
N SER A 26 -18.85 -3.93 -3.04
CA SER A 26 -19.32 -3.80 -4.43
C SER A 26 -19.21 -5.09 -5.25
N GLY A 27 -18.89 -6.22 -4.61
CA GLY A 27 -18.80 -7.54 -5.25
C GLY A 27 -17.46 -7.85 -5.90
N LYS A 28 -16.39 -7.06 -5.62
CA LYS A 28 -15.05 -7.33 -6.12
C LYS A 28 -14.30 -8.30 -5.23
N LYS A 29 -13.51 -9.18 -5.84
CA LYS A 29 -12.61 -10.10 -5.14
C LYS A 29 -11.27 -9.41 -4.92
N ILE A 30 -10.90 -9.22 -3.66
CA ILE A 30 -9.70 -8.48 -3.27
C ILE A 30 -8.71 -9.42 -2.58
N LEU A 31 -7.45 -9.34 -3.00
CA LEU A 31 -6.30 -9.87 -2.26
C LEU A 31 -5.52 -8.70 -1.68
N PHE A 32 -5.45 -8.60 -0.36
CA PHE A 32 -4.53 -7.70 0.31
C PHE A 32 -3.24 -8.45 0.65
N ILE A 33 -2.09 -7.92 0.23
CA ILE A 33 -0.76 -8.47 0.49
C ILE A 33 -0.01 -7.51 1.40
N ASP A 34 0.21 -7.93 2.64
CA ASP A 34 1.12 -7.23 3.54
C ASP A 34 2.55 -7.73 3.32
N SER A 35 3.29 -7.00 2.50
CA SER A 35 4.70 -7.29 2.21
C SER A 35 5.66 -6.49 3.09
N THR A 36 5.14 -5.75 4.07
CA THR A 36 5.94 -4.89 4.93
C THR A 36 6.82 -5.69 5.89
N ILE A 37 7.89 -5.06 6.36
CA ILE A 37 8.80 -5.66 7.35
C ILE A 37 8.06 -5.94 8.66
N THR A 38 7.19 -5.04 9.05
CA THR A 38 6.44 -5.12 10.33
C THR A 38 5.25 -6.07 10.29
N GLN A 39 4.72 -6.36 9.10
CA GLN A 39 3.57 -7.23 8.88
C GLN A 39 2.39 -6.89 9.80
N LYS A 40 1.99 -5.63 9.83
CA LYS A 40 0.98 -5.15 10.77
C LYS A 40 -0.39 -5.79 10.57
N ALA A 41 -0.71 -6.22 9.35
CA ALA A 41 -1.96 -6.92 9.07
C ALA A 41 -2.17 -8.15 9.96
N LYS A 42 -1.11 -8.85 10.37
CA LYS A 42 -1.21 -10.02 11.27
C LYS A 42 -1.85 -9.72 12.63
N TYR A 43 -1.84 -8.46 13.09
CA TYR A 43 -2.45 -8.05 14.36
C TYR A 43 -3.92 -7.66 14.22
N VAL A 44 -4.40 -7.50 12.98
CA VAL A 44 -5.77 -7.04 12.68
C VAL A 44 -6.63 -8.16 12.13
N VAL A 45 -6.02 -9.09 11.38
CA VAL A 45 -6.74 -10.21 10.77
C VAL A 45 -6.57 -11.51 11.57
N PRO A 46 -7.46 -12.52 11.40
CA PRO A 46 -7.29 -13.80 12.08
C PRO A 46 -5.94 -14.45 11.75
N GLU A 47 -5.15 -14.71 12.79
CA GLU A 47 -3.84 -15.34 12.69
C GLU A 47 -3.97 -16.87 12.54
N ILE A 48 -3.12 -17.45 11.66
CA ILE A 48 -2.96 -18.91 11.56
C ILE A 48 -1.62 -19.28 12.20
N SER A 49 -1.64 -19.46 13.51
CA SER A 49 -0.46 -19.82 14.30
C SER A 49 -0.22 -21.34 14.28
N PRO A 50 1.03 -21.85 14.21
CA PRO A 50 2.33 -21.14 14.26
C PRO A 50 2.95 -20.87 12.88
N VAL A 51 2.19 -20.66 11.83
CA VAL A 51 2.70 -20.54 10.45
C VAL A 51 3.22 -19.14 10.20
N LYS A 52 4.42 -19.04 9.61
CA LYS A 52 5.05 -17.75 9.29
C LYS A 52 4.34 -17.00 8.17
N SER A 53 3.88 -17.73 7.15
CA SER A 53 3.23 -17.16 5.97
C SER A 53 1.89 -17.84 5.75
N TYR A 54 0.83 -17.06 5.61
CA TYR A 54 -0.52 -17.58 5.46
C TYR A 54 -1.42 -16.61 4.67
N VAL A 55 -2.49 -17.18 4.11
CA VAL A 55 -3.62 -16.41 3.58
C VAL A 55 -4.82 -16.68 4.47
N THR A 56 -5.47 -15.63 4.92
CA THR A 56 -6.69 -15.70 5.75
C THR A 56 -7.77 -14.82 5.18
N ASN A 57 -9.03 -15.13 5.47
CA ASN A 57 -10.14 -14.28 5.08
C ASN A 57 -10.56 -13.36 6.22
N PHE A 58 -10.66 -12.08 5.93
CA PHE A 58 -11.13 -11.06 6.85
C PHE A 58 -12.17 -10.19 6.15
N GLU A 59 -13.43 -10.28 6.58
CA GLU A 59 -14.55 -9.48 6.05
C GLU A 59 -14.70 -9.57 4.52
N ASN A 60 -14.60 -10.77 3.96
CA ASN A 60 -14.62 -11.07 2.53
C ASN A 60 -13.43 -10.51 1.72
N ILE A 61 -12.33 -10.21 2.39
CA ILE A 61 -11.05 -9.87 1.79
C ILE A 61 -10.08 -11.00 2.12
N ASP A 62 -9.38 -11.52 1.13
CA ASP A 62 -8.29 -12.45 1.40
C ASP A 62 -7.01 -11.65 1.69
N VAL A 63 -6.39 -11.96 2.82
CA VAL A 63 -5.20 -11.25 3.31
C VAL A 63 -4.02 -12.21 3.36
N ALA A 64 -2.98 -11.91 2.60
CA ALA A 64 -1.72 -12.64 2.55
C ALA A 64 -0.68 -11.95 3.43
N VAL A 65 -0.15 -12.66 4.41
CA VAL A 65 0.84 -12.15 5.37
C VAL A 65 2.09 -13.00 5.34
N GLY A 66 3.26 -12.37 5.38
CA GLY A 66 4.55 -13.04 5.55
C GLY A 66 5.14 -13.67 4.29
N PHE A 67 4.57 -13.42 3.13
CA PHE A 67 5.13 -13.90 1.86
C PHE A 67 6.21 -12.96 1.33
N GLU A 68 7.20 -13.55 0.64
CA GLU A 68 8.29 -12.78 0.03
C GLU A 68 7.97 -12.33 -1.39
N ASP A 69 7.10 -13.06 -2.10
CA ASP A 69 6.72 -12.79 -3.47
C ASP A 69 5.37 -13.42 -3.85
N TYR A 70 4.92 -13.18 -5.07
CA TYR A 70 3.71 -13.79 -5.63
C TYR A 70 3.78 -15.31 -5.77
N PHE A 71 4.96 -15.84 -6.03
CA PHE A 71 5.13 -17.28 -6.22
C PHE A 71 4.79 -18.04 -4.93
N GLY A 72 5.30 -17.55 -3.79
CA GLY A 72 5.00 -18.13 -2.48
C GLY A 72 3.50 -18.11 -2.13
N ILE A 73 2.77 -17.07 -2.53
CA ILE A 73 1.31 -17.03 -2.35
C ILE A 73 0.62 -18.08 -3.21
N LYS A 74 0.99 -18.21 -4.49
CA LYS A 74 0.43 -19.23 -5.38
C LYS A 74 0.72 -20.65 -4.90
N GLU A 75 1.94 -20.91 -4.45
CA GLU A 75 2.34 -22.19 -3.90
C GLU A 75 1.51 -22.53 -2.65
N TYR A 76 1.32 -21.58 -1.74
CA TYR A 76 0.48 -21.74 -0.56
C TYR A 76 -0.98 -22.09 -0.93
N LEU A 77 -1.51 -21.47 -1.97
CA LEU A 77 -2.86 -21.72 -2.48
C LEU A 77 -2.95 -23.01 -3.34
N GLY A 78 -1.86 -23.74 -3.53
CA GLY A 78 -1.81 -24.95 -4.38
C GLY A 78 -2.00 -24.66 -5.86
N MET A 79 -1.64 -23.45 -6.33
CA MET A 79 -1.86 -23.00 -7.69
C MET A 79 -0.59 -23.11 -8.55
N PRO A 80 -0.69 -23.46 -9.85
CA PRO A 80 0.44 -23.36 -10.76
C PRO A 80 0.98 -21.94 -10.87
N ALA A 81 2.30 -21.77 -11.06
CA ALA A 81 2.96 -20.47 -11.14
C ALA A 81 2.34 -19.50 -12.16
N HIS A 82 1.87 -20.02 -13.29
CA HIS A 82 1.24 -19.25 -14.37
C HIS A 82 -0.28 -19.06 -14.22
N ALA A 83 -0.91 -19.66 -13.21
CA ALA A 83 -2.35 -19.53 -13.01
C ALA A 83 -2.74 -18.12 -12.58
N ASP A 84 -3.89 -17.64 -13.04
CA ASP A 84 -4.53 -16.46 -12.49
C ASP A 84 -5.15 -16.82 -11.13
N MET A 85 -4.89 -16.00 -10.11
CA MET A 85 -5.43 -16.23 -8.76
C MET A 85 -6.93 -15.90 -8.64
N GLY A 86 -7.54 -15.33 -9.68
CA GLY A 86 -8.97 -15.08 -9.74
C GLY A 86 -9.46 -13.88 -8.92
N TYR A 87 -8.56 -13.01 -8.51
CA TYR A 87 -8.90 -11.71 -7.86
C TYR A 87 -9.11 -10.63 -8.91
N ASP A 88 -10.03 -9.70 -8.64
CA ASP A 88 -10.18 -8.48 -9.44
C ASP A 88 -9.02 -7.52 -9.17
N TYR A 89 -8.65 -7.37 -7.88
CA TYR A 89 -7.59 -6.48 -7.43
C TYR A 89 -6.62 -7.17 -6.46
N ALA A 90 -5.35 -6.82 -6.56
CA ALA A 90 -4.34 -7.07 -5.55
C ALA A 90 -3.87 -5.73 -4.96
N PHE A 91 -4.12 -5.51 -3.67
CA PHE A 91 -3.62 -4.39 -2.90
C PHE A 91 -2.32 -4.81 -2.22
N ILE A 92 -1.24 -4.06 -2.44
CA ILE A 92 0.09 -4.47 -2.00
C ILE A 92 0.69 -3.37 -1.14
N ASP A 93 0.86 -3.67 0.15
CA ASP A 93 1.51 -2.79 1.11
C ASP A 93 3.03 -2.96 1.04
N ILE A 94 3.76 -1.87 0.74
CA ILE A 94 5.20 -1.90 0.44
C ILE A 94 5.92 -0.83 1.26
N ASP A 95 6.89 -1.27 2.07
CA ASP A 95 7.80 -0.41 2.82
C ASP A 95 9.29 -0.65 2.50
N ASP A 96 9.55 -1.47 1.46
CA ASP A 96 10.88 -1.78 0.94
C ASP A 96 10.87 -1.84 -0.59
N ALA A 97 11.82 -1.16 -1.23
CA ALA A 97 11.91 -1.12 -2.70
C ALA A 97 12.14 -2.50 -3.35
N GLN A 98 12.77 -3.45 -2.64
CA GLN A 98 12.95 -4.82 -3.16
C GLN A 98 11.62 -5.55 -3.36
N LYS A 99 10.59 -5.18 -2.59
CA LYS A 99 9.26 -5.77 -2.70
C LYS A 99 8.52 -5.34 -3.97
N LEU A 100 8.89 -4.22 -4.57
CA LEU A 100 8.35 -3.79 -5.87
C LEU A 100 8.63 -4.85 -6.95
N ASP A 101 9.87 -5.31 -7.04
CA ASP A 101 10.26 -6.37 -7.97
C ASP A 101 9.63 -7.72 -7.60
N SER A 102 9.67 -8.08 -6.30
CA SER A 102 9.15 -9.36 -5.80
C SER A 102 7.65 -9.53 -6.06
N PHE A 103 6.88 -8.45 -5.93
CA PHE A 103 5.46 -8.45 -6.22
C PHE A 103 5.13 -7.90 -7.61
N GLN A 104 6.15 -7.73 -8.46
CA GLN A 104 5.99 -7.36 -9.86
C GLN A 104 5.13 -6.11 -10.05
N ILE A 105 5.42 -5.06 -9.27
CA ILE A 105 4.80 -3.76 -9.44
C ILE A 105 5.32 -3.13 -10.72
N ASP A 106 4.40 -2.74 -11.58
CA ASP A 106 4.70 -2.23 -12.92
C ASP A 106 4.42 -0.71 -12.98
N PRO A 107 5.13 0.07 -13.82
CA PRO A 107 4.78 1.45 -14.11
C PRO A 107 3.35 1.65 -14.63
N GLU A 108 2.76 0.65 -15.26
CA GLU A 108 1.37 0.67 -15.76
C GLU A 108 0.33 0.39 -14.66
N ASP A 109 0.77 -0.11 -13.50
CA ASP A 109 -0.10 -0.33 -12.33
C ASP A 109 -0.45 1.01 -11.67
N VAL A 110 -1.52 1.03 -10.89
CA VAL A 110 -1.87 2.20 -10.07
C VAL A 110 -1.02 2.17 -8.80
N ASN A 111 -0.24 3.22 -8.58
CA ASN A 111 0.68 3.26 -7.46
C ASN A 111 0.51 4.55 -6.65
N TYR A 112 0.41 4.41 -5.33
CA TYR A 112 0.30 5.50 -4.39
C TYR A 112 1.55 5.59 -3.52
N PHE A 113 2.08 6.80 -3.36
CA PHE A 113 3.09 7.08 -2.35
C PHE A 113 2.41 7.66 -1.11
N ILE A 114 2.49 6.93 0.00
CA ILE A 114 1.80 7.25 1.25
C ILE A 114 2.82 7.67 2.30
N THR A 115 2.70 8.88 2.79
CA THR A 115 3.58 9.42 3.82
C THR A 115 2.84 10.39 4.74
N SER A 116 3.45 10.65 5.88
CA SER A 116 3.18 11.83 6.71
C SER A 116 4.46 12.65 6.82
N PHE A 117 4.37 13.87 7.37
CA PHE A 117 5.54 14.75 7.54
C PHE A 117 6.25 14.52 8.88
N ASP A 118 6.02 13.38 9.55
CA ASP A 118 6.94 12.94 10.58
C ASP A 118 8.29 12.53 9.96
N LEU A 119 9.36 12.76 10.71
CA LEU A 119 10.72 12.62 10.20
C LEU A 119 11.06 11.20 9.73
N TYR A 120 10.50 10.17 10.39
CA TYR A 120 10.76 8.78 10.03
C TYR A 120 10.06 8.40 8.73
N SER A 121 8.74 8.64 8.65
CA SER A 121 7.91 8.28 7.49
C SER A 121 8.42 8.97 6.22
N LEU A 122 8.76 10.26 6.32
CA LEU A 122 9.28 11.02 5.20
C LEU A 122 10.64 10.49 4.73
N LYS A 123 11.62 10.41 5.65
CA LYS A 123 12.98 9.96 5.28
C LYS A 123 13.00 8.54 4.76
N LYS A 124 12.29 7.62 5.43
CA LYS A 124 12.26 6.23 5.00
C LYS A 124 11.50 6.04 3.69
N GLY A 125 10.39 6.76 3.51
CA GLY A 125 9.66 6.77 2.25
C GLY A 125 10.51 7.28 1.08
N LEU A 126 11.23 8.37 1.27
CA LEU A 126 12.15 8.91 0.25
C LEU A 126 13.34 7.96 -0.03
N GLU A 127 13.84 7.25 0.98
CA GLU A 127 14.86 6.21 0.79
C GLU A 127 14.35 5.12 -0.16
N ILE A 128 13.12 4.64 0.02
CA ILE A 128 12.48 3.66 -0.88
C ILE A 128 12.45 4.21 -2.31
N LEU A 129 11.96 5.44 -2.49
CA LEU A 129 11.85 6.05 -3.81
C LEU A 129 13.22 6.29 -4.49
N SER A 130 14.26 6.61 -3.71
CA SER A 130 15.61 6.86 -4.25
C SER A 130 16.27 5.62 -4.84
N THR A 131 15.83 4.42 -4.44
CA THR A 131 16.40 3.15 -4.85
C THR A 131 15.65 2.49 -6.01
N LEU A 132 14.60 3.14 -6.55
CA LEU A 132 13.84 2.62 -7.67
C LEU A 132 14.72 2.39 -8.91
N ARG A 133 14.60 1.21 -9.52
CA ARG A 133 15.34 0.85 -10.74
C ARG A 133 14.71 1.45 -11.98
N ASP A 134 13.39 1.37 -12.06
CA ASP A 134 12.59 1.85 -13.18
C ASP A 134 11.77 3.07 -12.78
N LYS A 135 11.36 3.86 -13.79
CA LYS A 135 10.51 5.02 -13.55
C LYS A 135 9.12 4.57 -13.14
N LEU A 136 8.62 5.09 -12.02
CA LEU A 136 7.30 4.77 -11.49
C LEU A 136 6.44 6.02 -11.44
N LYS A 137 5.19 5.91 -11.90
CA LYS A 137 4.18 6.96 -11.72
C LYS A 137 3.49 6.77 -10.39
N LEU A 138 3.40 7.85 -9.61
CA LEU A 138 2.91 7.82 -8.23
C LEU A 138 1.90 8.95 -7.97
N THR A 139 0.77 8.59 -7.37
CA THR A 139 -0.15 9.56 -6.77
C THR A 139 0.22 9.76 -5.30
N LYS A 140 0.30 11.01 -4.85
CA LYS A 140 0.65 11.35 -3.46
C LYS A 140 -0.55 11.18 -2.55
N VAL A 141 -0.34 10.52 -1.41
CA VAL A 141 -1.31 10.42 -0.32
C VAL A 141 -0.64 10.93 0.95
N LEU A 142 -1.02 12.11 1.39
CA LEU A 142 -0.36 12.86 2.44
C LEU A 142 -1.22 12.90 3.70
N PHE A 143 -0.70 12.28 4.78
CA PHE A 143 -1.29 12.38 6.11
C PHE A 143 -0.72 13.61 6.80
N THR A 144 -1.55 14.65 6.95
CA THR A 144 -1.12 15.95 7.45
C THR A 144 -2.18 16.57 8.35
N ARG A 145 -1.76 17.49 9.22
CA ARG A 145 -2.68 18.28 10.05
C ARG A 145 -3.41 19.34 9.24
N GLU A 146 -2.75 19.87 8.25
CA GLU A 146 -3.29 20.89 7.34
C GLU A 146 -2.87 20.55 5.92
N ALA A 147 -3.79 20.71 4.96
CA ALA A 147 -3.49 20.47 3.54
C ALA A 147 -2.74 21.69 2.98
N LEU A 148 -1.42 21.71 3.13
CA LEU A 148 -0.57 22.82 2.71
C LEU A 148 0.13 22.51 1.38
N GLN A 149 0.07 23.44 0.45
CA GLN A 149 0.82 23.38 -0.80
C GLN A 149 2.34 23.31 -0.55
N GLU A 150 2.81 23.95 0.52
CA GLU A 150 4.21 23.93 0.94
C GLU A 150 4.75 22.53 1.24
N GLU A 151 3.92 21.65 1.78
CA GLU A 151 4.28 20.23 2.04
C GLU A 151 4.48 19.49 0.72
N ASP A 152 3.62 19.72 -0.26
CA ASP A 152 3.76 19.13 -1.59
C ASP A 152 5.00 19.65 -2.31
N ASP A 153 5.21 20.95 -2.31
CA ASP A 153 6.38 21.60 -2.92
C ASP A 153 7.69 21.07 -2.29
N TYR A 154 7.68 20.86 -0.98
CA TYR A 154 8.82 20.28 -0.27
C TYR A 154 9.09 18.83 -0.67
N LEU A 155 8.06 17.99 -0.80
CA LEU A 155 8.19 16.62 -1.25
C LEU A 155 8.71 16.57 -2.70
N ASN A 156 8.21 17.43 -3.58
CA ASN A 156 8.67 17.57 -4.95
C ASN A 156 10.16 17.92 -4.99
N PHE A 157 10.59 18.88 -4.17
CA PHE A 157 11.99 19.28 -4.07
C PHE A 157 12.90 18.14 -3.58
N LEU A 158 12.50 17.43 -2.51
CA LEU A 158 13.30 16.34 -1.93
C LEU A 158 13.44 15.14 -2.86
N SER A 159 12.47 14.91 -3.73
CA SER A 159 12.46 13.79 -4.68
C SER A 159 12.98 14.16 -6.07
N MET A 160 13.46 15.38 -6.24
CA MET A 160 14.00 15.84 -7.51
C MET A 160 15.18 14.97 -7.97
N GLY A 161 15.07 14.43 -9.17
CA GLY A 161 16.08 13.53 -9.73
C GLY A 161 15.88 12.04 -9.45
N TYR A 162 14.87 11.67 -8.65
CA TYR A 162 14.49 10.27 -8.50
C TYR A 162 13.78 9.74 -9.75
N LYS A 163 13.72 8.42 -9.89
CA LYS A 163 13.01 7.76 -11.00
C LYS A 163 11.52 7.65 -10.73
N ILE A 164 10.89 8.79 -10.52
CA ILE A 164 9.44 8.90 -10.28
C ILE A 164 8.83 9.94 -11.19
N GLU A 165 7.53 9.80 -11.40
CA GLU A 165 6.67 10.79 -12.01
C GLU A 165 5.48 11.00 -11.07
N TRP A 166 5.38 12.21 -10.52
CA TRP A 166 4.22 12.54 -9.69
C TRP A 166 2.99 12.75 -10.58
N ASP A 167 1.88 12.16 -10.16
CA ASP A 167 0.57 12.50 -10.70
C ASP A 167 0.17 13.91 -10.24
N ASP A 168 -0.69 14.57 -11.00
CA ASP A 168 -1.23 15.89 -10.65
C ASP A 168 -2.21 15.80 -9.46
N ASP A 169 -2.81 14.62 -9.24
CA ASP A 169 -3.73 14.38 -8.14
C ASP A 169 -2.97 14.17 -6.82
N ILE A 170 -3.45 14.86 -5.77
CA ILE A 170 -2.96 14.71 -4.40
C ILE A 170 -4.14 14.41 -3.49
N VAL A 171 -3.99 13.42 -2.64
CA VAL A 171 -4.99 13.06 -1.62
C VAL A 171 -4.46 13.46 -0.25
N TYR A 172 -5.22 14.28 0.46
CA TYR A 172 -4.89 14.69 1.82
C TYR A 172 -5.80 13.98 2.83
N PHE A 173 -5.18 13.37 3.84
CA PHE A 173 -5.88 12.84 4.99
C PHE A 173 -5.55 13.66 6.23
N PRO A 174 -6.58 14.16 6.97
CA PRO A 174 -6.34 14.91 8.20
C PRO A 174 -5.81 13.98 9.30
N LEU A 175 -4.78 14.45 10.01
CA LEU A 175 -4.34 13.88 11.28
C LEU A 175 -5.05 14.61 12.42
N GLU A 176 -5.84 13.90 13.21
CA GLU A 176 -6.45 14.49 14.41
C GLU A 176 -5.42 14.71 15.52
N VAL A 177 -5.53 15.87 16.19
CA VAL A 177 -4.65 16.20 17.32
C VAL A 177 -5.11 15.39 18.54
N GLY A 178 -4.33 14.40 18.93
CA GLY A 178 -4.56 13.63 20.15
C GLY A 178 -4.90 12.15 19.97
N ASP A 179 -5.35 11.75 18.80
CA ASP A 179 -5.50 10.34 18.44
C ASP A 179 -4.58 10.01 17.26
N GLN A 180 -3.81 8.94 17.37
CA GLN A 180 -3.05 8.41 16.23
C GLN A 180 -3.96 7.63 15.25
N SER A 181 -5.26 7.66 15.48
CA SER A 181 -6.26 7.09 14.59
C SER A 181 -6.58 8.07 13.46
N VAL A 182 -6.49 7.58 12.23
CA VAL A 182 -6.89 8.32 11.04
C VAL A 182 -8.41 8.27 10.96
N THR A 183 -9.07 9.42 11.14
CA THR A 183 -10.51 9.52 10.85
C THR A 183 -10.68 9.76 9.36
N ILE A 184 -11.02 8.72 8.63
CA ILE A 184 -11.29 8.80 7.19
C ILE A 184 -12.72 9.29 7.00
N GLU A 185 -12.91 10.55 6.63
CA GLU A 185 -14.22 11.03 6.21
C GLU A 185 -14.62 10.34 4.90
N ASN A 186 -15.78 9.67 4.90
CA ASN A 186 -16.30 8.86 3.80
C ASN A 186 -16.33 9.56 2.43
N GLN A 187 -16.33 10.89 2.40
CA GLN A 187 -16.37 11.66 1.15
C GLN A 187 -15.02 11.75 0.42
N ARG A 188 -13.90 11.55 1.11
CA ARG A 188 -12.56 11.67 0.49
C ARG A 188 -12.02 10.35 -0.03
N VAL A 189 -12.43 9.24 0.57
CA VAL A 189 -11.99 7.89 0.17
C VAL A 189 -12.51 7.50 -1.22
N SER A 190 -13.62 8.07 -1.68
CA SER A 190 -14.17 7.79 -3.02
C SER A 190 -13.33 8.33 -4.19
N LYS A 191 -12.24 9.07 -3.91
CA LYS A 191 -11.33 9.61 -4.93
C LYS A 191 -10.05 8.79 -5.13
N ILE A 192 -9.82 7.77 -4.30
CA ILE A 192 -8.71 6.82 -4.44
C ILE A 192 -9.08 5.67 -5.36
#